data_3017eb61e395c684cd1712a964df28e2
#
_entry.id   3017eb61e395c684cd1712a964df28e2
#
_cell.length_a   1.000
_cell.length_b   1.000
_cell.length_c   1.000
_cell.angle_alpha   90.00
_cell.angle_beta   90.00
_cell.angle_gamma   90.00
#
_symmetry.space_group_name_H-M   'P 1'
#
loop_
_entity.id
_entity.type
_entity.pdbx_description
1 polymer ?
#
loop_
_entity_poly.entity_id
_entity_poly.type
_entity_poly.pdbx_seq_one_letter_code
_entity_poly.pdbx_strand_id
1 'polypeptide(L)'
;AVAKDLTVEPKIATKSVILCSFGDASVNHSTAQGAFNAAQWIVQQHLPLPLVFICEDNGLGVSVATPVDWIEEVFSQRIGLTYISCDGLNFCDTYKAAQQAARIAHQQKTPVFLHMRTVRLLGHAGSDIESSYRTAEEILATEANDPLLHSARILIEAKVLNAQEILARYAATRTNIAQLAEKAIQEPKLNSASEIMASIIPPKLDQIEPKNLELDFKALQNLTMAQCINKSLENLLTAHKDIVIFGEDVGKKGGVYNVTAGLQSKFGIKRVFDTLLDEQTILGSAIGLAHNGILPIPEIQFLAYVYNAIDQLRGEASTLSFFSSGQYTNPMVIRIQGLAYQKGFGGHFHNDNGFASLREIPGIIIACPSNGVSAYNLLRECVRLAKQEQRVVIFLEPIALYFVKDAYAYVEAAIDPCNFNTPGIESNGQDFIIISYGNGAHLSRQALQQIKTTYNKNGSLLDLRWLAPLNMEAIITAIKPFKKVLIVDEGRKTGSISETIIANLNDHLSPLPHIARITAEDGFVPLGNAWQYIMPSVEQIVQKIIEMLKD
;
A
#
# COMPACT_ATOMS: atom_id res chain seq x y z
N ALA A 1 10.30 16.47 -6.95
CA ALA A 1 10.32 17.16 -8.25
C ALA A 1 8.97 17.04 -8.96
N VAL A 2 8.45 15.84 -9.10
CA VAL A 2 7.15 15.58 -9.74
C VAL A 2 6.01 16.28 -8.98
N ALA A 3 5.99 16.24 -7.66
CA ALA A 3 4.95 16.84 -6.83
C ALA A 3 4.81 18.36 -7.06
N LYS A 4 5.91 19.07 -7.32
CA LYS A 4 5.88 20.54 -7.53
C LYS A 4 5.15 20.97 -8.79
N ASP A 5 5.19 20.14 -9.82
CA ASP A 5 4.62 20.47 -11.14
C ASP A 5 3.17 19.99 -11.31
N LEU A 6 2.71 19.10 -10.42
CA LEU A 6 1.38 18.47 -10.53
C LEU A 6 0.34 19.05 -9.58
N THR A 7 0.73 19.76 -8.54
CA THR A 7 -0.21 20.41 -7.62
C THR A 7 -0.63 21.78 -8.14
N VAL A 8 -1.92 22.10 -8.06
CA VAL A 8 -2.48 23.41 -8.46
C VAL A 8 -1.94 24.52 -7.55
N GLU A 9 -1.68 24.20 -6.29
CA GLU A 9 -0.94 25.03 -5.35
C GLU A 9 0.19 24.16 -4.76
N PRO A 10 1.46 24.49 -5.01
CA PRO A 10 2.56 23.69 -4.47
C PRO A 10 2.57 23.80 -2.95
N LYS A 11 2.16 22.73 -2.27
CA LYS A 11 2.28 22.60 -0.80
C LYS A 11 3.73 22.69 -0.35
N ILE A 12 4.67 22.40 -1.26
CA ILE A 12 6.12 22.43 -1.01
C ILE A 12 6.70 23.67 -1.66
N ALA A 13 7.34 24.52 -0.87
CA ALA A 13 8.05 25.68 -1.39
C ALA A 13 9.12 25.25 -2.41
N THR A 14 9.30 26.03 -3.48
CA THR A 14 10.27 25.74 -4.57
C THR A 14 11.71 25.62 -4.09
N LYS A 15 12.00 26.10 -2.87
CA LYS A 15 13.32 26.09 -2.22
C LYS A 15 13.47 25.02 -1.14
N SER A 16 12.53 24.09 -0.99
CA SER A 16 12.59 23.06 0.05
C SER A 16 13.69 22.04 -0.22
N VAL A 17 14.29 21.56 0.85
CA VAL A 17 15.17 20.39 0.90
C VAL A 17 14.48 19.34 1.75
N ILE A 18 14.56 18.09 1.36
CA ILE A 18 14.04 16.95 2.10
C ILE A 18 15.17 16.42 2.98
N LEU A 19 14.88 16.18 4.26
CA LEU A 19 15.79 15.54 5.19
C LEU A 19 15.26 14.15 5.53
N CYS A 20 16.13 13.14 5.50
CA CYS A 20 15.81 11.77 5.86
C CYS A 20 16.90 11.26 6.80
N SER A 21 16.60 11.12 8.10
CA SER A 21 17.55 10.66 9.11
C SER A 21 17.36 9.20 9.46
N PHE A 22 18.45 8.50 9.77
CA PHE A 22 18.48 7.09 10.14
C PHE A 22 19.83 6.74 10.81
N GLY A 23 19.85 5.63 11.56
CA GLY A 23 21.09 5.13 12.16
C GLY A 23 21.93 4.30 11.19
N ASP A 24 23.20 4.10 11.52
CA ASP A 24 24.17 3.33 10.73
C ASP A 24 23.69 1.91 10.43
N ALA A 25 23.20 1.18 11.42
CA ALA A 25 22.69 -0.18 11.22
C ALA A 25 21.47 -0.24 10.27
N SER A 26 20.65 0.81 10.23
CA SER A 26 19.49 0.91 9.34
C SER A 26 19.88 0.96 7.86
N VAL A 27 21.11 1.36 7.56
CA VAL A 27 21.65 1.37 6.19
C VAL A 27 21.63 -0.02 5.54
N ASN A 28 21.77 -1.07 6.34
CA ASN A 28 21.72 -2.46 5.83
C ASN A 28 20.31 -2.93 5.46
N HIS A 29 19.27 -2.22 5.86
CA HIS A 29 17.90 -2.64 5.58
C HIS A 29 17.60 -2.55 4.07
N SER A 30 16.91 -3.57 3.52
CA SER A 30 16.58 -3.63 2.09
C SER A 30 15.86 -2.38 1.58
N THR A 31 14.90 -1.86 2.34
CA THR A 31 14.15 -0.64 2.01
C THR A 31 15.07 0.59 1.95
N ALA A 32 16.06 0.70 2.86
CA ALA A 32 17.04 1.78 2.81
C ALA A 32 17.92 1.69 1.56
N GLN A 33 18.41 0.48 1.23
CA GLN A 33 19.18 0.25 0.01
C GLN A 33 18.35 0.55 -1.26
N GLY A 34 17.08 0.16 -1.29
CA GLY A 34 16.13 0.52 -2.34
C GLY A 34 16.00 2.03 -2.50
N ALA A 35 15.86 2.79 -1.39
CA ALA A 35 15.76 4.24 -1.40
C ALA A 35 17.04 4.92 -1.93
N PHE A 36 18.24 4.45 -1.54
CA PHE A 36 19.51 4.95 -2.09
C PHE A 36 19.62 4.66 -3.59
N ASN A 37 19.27 3.47 -4.04
CA ASN A 37 19.26 3.10 -5.45
C ASN A 37 18.27 3.94 -6.26
N ALA A 38 17.06 4.16 -5.73
CA ALA A 38 16.06 5.03 -6.35
C ALA A 38 16.55 6.49 -6.46
N ALA A 39 17.22 7.01 -5.43
CA ALA A 39 17.83 8.34 -5.48
C ALA A 39 18.89 8.44 -6.58
N GLN A 40 19.77 7.44 -6.70
CA GLN A 40 20.78 7.38 -7.77
C GLN A 40 20.13 7.29 -9.17
N TRP A 41 19.07 6.46 -9.31
CA TRP A 41 18.31 6.35 -10.54
C TRP A 41 17.70 7.67 -11.00
N ILE A 42 17.12 8.43 -10.07
CA ILE A 42 16.57 9.78 -10.33
C ILE A 42 17.65 10.73 -10.84
N VAL A 43 18.84 10.69 -10.23
CA VAL A 43 19.98 11.51 -10.66
C VAL A 43 20.48 11.13 -12.05
N GLN A 44 20.57 9.83 -12.34
CA GLN A 44 20.96 9.33 -13.67
C GLN A 44 19.98 9.76 -14.78
N GLN A 45 18.72 9.99 -14.44
CA GLN A 45 17.73 10.55 -15.35
C GLN A 45 17.79 12.09 -15.45
N HIS A 46 18.78 12.72 -14.85
CA HIS A 46 18.92 14.18 -14.78
C HIS A 46 17.72 14.90 -14.16
N LEU A 47 17.00 14.21 -13.24
CA LEU A 47 15.88 14.78 -12.52
C LEU A 47 16.36 15.43 -11.21
N PRO A 48 15.78 16.58 -10.81
CA PRO A 48 16.17 17.25 -9.58
C PRO A 48 15.71 16.49 -8.34
N LEU A 49 16.64 16.22 -7.40
CA LEU A 49 16.36 15.55 -6.14
C LEU A 49 17.07 16.28 -4.96
N PRO A 50 16.49 17.36 -4.42
CA PRO A 50 17.05 18.10 -3.28
C PRO A 50 16.81 17.33 -1.97
N LEU A 51 17.62 16.31 -1.71
CA LEU A 51 17.50 15.38 -0.59
C LEU A 51 18.82 15.31 0.19
N VAL A 52 18.75 15.32 1.52
CA VAL A 52 19.86 15.01 2.40
C VAL A 52 19.50 13.74 3.18
N PHE A 53 20.24 12.68 2.94
CA PHE A 53 20.30 11.51 3.79
C PHE A 53 21.21 11.81 4.97
N ILE A 54 20.71 11.66 6.21
CA ILE A 54 21.47 11.93 7.43
C ILE A 54 21.67 10.59 8.14
N CYS A 55 22.92 10.10 8.13
CA CYS A 55 23.31 8.89 8.84
C CYS A 55 23.89 9.26 10.21
N GLU A 56 23.21 8.90 11.28
CA GLU A 56 23.64 9.06 12.66
C GLU A 56 24.38 7.79 13.07
N ASP A 57 25.71 7.78 12.83
CA ASP A 57 26.57 6.62 13.07
C ASP A 57 27.06 6.60 14.50
N ASN A 58 26.54 5.67 15.30
CA ASN A 58 26.95 5.44 16.69
C ASN A 58 27.66 4.10 16.90
N GLY A 59 27.94 3.35 15.85
CA GLY A 59 28.64 2.08 15.87
C GLY A 59 27.85 0.89 16.41
N LEU A 60 26.52 1.02 16.61
CA LEU A 60 25.68 0.00 17.22
C LEU A 60 24.35 -0.19 16.49
N GLY A 61 24.08 -1.43 16.07
CA GLY A 61 22.74 -1.89 15.66
C GLY A 61 22.06 -2.70 16.75
N VAL A 62 21.12 -2.12 17.47
CA VAL A 62 20.56 -2.70 18.71
C VAL A 62 21.67 -2.98 19.73
N SER A 63 22.17 -4.20 19.83
CA SER A 63 23.28 -4.63 20.70
C SER A 63 24.55 -5.07 19.95
N VAL A 64 24.51 -5.03 18.59
CA VAL A 64 25.59 -5.54 17.74
C VAL A 64 26.42 -4.37 17.21
N ALA A 65 27.73 -4.46 17.38
CA ALA A 65 28.63 -3.45 16.79
C ALA A 65 28.55 -3.49 15.26
N THR A 66 28.41 -2.31 14.64
CA THR A 66 28.58 -2.16 13.19
C THR A 66 30.07 -2.13 12.82
N PRO A 67 30.45 -2.58 11.61
CA PRO A 67 31.85 -2.56 11.20
C PRO A 67 32.44 -1.13 11.23
N VAL A 68 33.66 -0.99 11.69
CA VAL A 68 34.37 0.27 11.71
C VAL A 68 34.53 0.79 10.28
N ASP A 69 34.32 2.11 10.09
CA ASP A 69 34.41 2.81 8.80
C ASP A 69 33.48 2.30 7.68
N TRP A 70 32.61 1.34 7.98
CA TRP A 70 31.69 0.75 7.00
C TRP A 70 30.87 1.78 6.22
N ILE A 71 30.32 2.77 6.90
CA ILE A 71 29.49 3.81 6.25
C ILE A 71 30.33 4.63 5.27
N GLU A 72 31.54 5.02 5.67
CA GLU A 72 32.46 5.78 4.81
C GLU A 72 32.88 4.97 3.58
N GLU A 73 33.29 3.72 3.76
CA GLU A 73 33.70 2.82 2.69
C GLU A 73 32.59 2.59 1.66
N VAL A 74 31.36 2.43 2.11
CA VAL A 74 30.22 2.14 1.24
C VAL A 74 29.71 3.40 0.51
N PHE A 75 29.72 4.58 1.17
CA PHE A 75 29.03 5.76 0.65
C PHE A 75 29.93 6.84 0.08
N SER A 76 31.22 6.90 0.46
CA SER A 76 32.13 7.97 0.00
C SER A 76 32.35 7.99 -1.52
N GLN A 77 32.22 6.83 -2.17
CA GLN A 77 32.41 6.66 -3.64
C GLN A 77 31.10 6.32 -4.37
N ARG A 78 29.95 6.42 -3.70
CA ARG A 78 28.69 6.02 -4.31
C ARG A 78 28.24 7.03 -5.36
N ILE A 79 28.12 6.57 -6.60
CA ILE A 79 27.76 7.42 -7.76
C ILE A 79 26.41 8.12 -7.52
N GLY A 80 26.34 9.43 -7.80
CA GLY A 80 25.09 10.19 -7.71
C GLY A 80 24.75 10.68 -6.30
N LEU A 81 25.57 10.38 -5.29
CA LEU A 81 25.45 10.94 -3.94
C LEU A 81 26.71 11.77 -3.60
N THR A 82 26.50 12.97 -3.10
CA THR A 82 27.60 13.76 -2.55
C THR A 82 27.80 13.36 -1.10
N TYR A 83 28.95 12.78 -0.76
CA TYR A 83 29.28 12.38 0.60
C TYR A 83 29.92 13.52 1.39
N ILE A 84 29.45 13.74 2.62
CA ILE A 84 30.00 14.69 3.60
C ILE A 84 30.04 13.96 4.94
N SER A 85 31.20 14.01 5.64
CA SER A 85 31.28 13.48 7.00
C SER A 85 31.59 14.61 8.00
N CYS A 86 31.16 14.43 9.25
CA CYS A 86 31.44 15.33 10.34
C CYS A 86 31.51 14.61 11.69
N ASP A 87 32.14 15.27 12.65
CA ASP A 87 32.11 14.90 14.06
C ASP A 87 30.78 15.34 14.68
N GLY A 88 29.87 14.38 14.90
CA GLY A 88 28.56 14.60 15.51
C GLY A 88 28.61 15.01 16.99
N LEU A 89 29.75 14.88 17.64
CA LEU A 89 29.97 15.37 19.01
C LEU A 89 30.30 16.86 19.04
N ASN A 90 30.75 17.43 17.92
CA ASN A 90 31.13 18.84 17.80
C ASN A 90 30.01 19.63 17.10
N PHE A 91 29.28 20.44 17.86
CA PHE A 91 28.21 21.28 17.34
C PHE A 91 28.62 22.15 16.16
N CYS A 92 29.82 22.79 16.23
CA CYS A 92 30.27 23.68 15.17
C CYS A 92 30.58 22.94 13.86
N ASP A 93 31.14 21.74 13.95
CA ASP A 93 31.42 20.89 12.79
C ASP A 93 30.12 20.36 12.17
N THR A 94 29.22 19.81 13.00
CA THR A 94 27.89 19.38 12.59
C THR A 94 27.12 20.51 11.90
N TYR A 95 27.12 21.72 12.47
CA TYR A 95 26.40 22.85 11.88
C TYR A 95 26.94 23.24 10.50
N LYS A 96 28.27 23.28 10.33
CA LYS A 96 28.93 23.59 9.04
C LYS A 96 28.62 22.53 8.00
N ALA A 97 28.71 21.23 8.37
CA ALA A 97 28.42 20.12 7.49
C ALA A 97 26.94 20.10 7.06
N ALA A 98 26.03 20.32 7.99
CA ALA A 98 24.59 20.41 7.70
C ALA A 98 24.27 21.59 6.77
N GLN A 99 24.88 22.78 7.00
CA GLN A 99 24.72 23.92 6.09
C GLN A 99 25.26 23.62 4.69
N GLN A 100 26.42 22.96 4.59
CA GLN A 100 27.00 22.56 3.31
C GLN A 100 26.08 21.55 2.59
N ALA A 101 25.61 20.53 3.28
CA ALA A 101 24.70 19.52 2.73
C ALA A 101 23.40 20.16 2.21
N ALA A 102 22.75 21.00 3.02
CA ALA A 102 21.53 21.71 2.62
C ALA A 102 21.76 22.63 1.42
N ARG A 103 22.88 23.34 1.37
CA ARG A 103 23.25 24.21 0.25
C ARG A 103 23.44 23.43 -1.05
N ILE A 104 24.17 22.31 -1.02
CA ILE A 104 24.40 21.46 -2.19
C ILE A 104 23.06 20.90 -2.67
N ALA A 105 22.29 20.29 -1.78
CA ALA A 105 20.97 19.73 -2.12
C ALA A 105 20.03 20.79 -2.72
N HIS A 106 20.03 22.00 -2.15
CA HIS A 106 19.19 23.09 -2.64
C HIS A 106 19.65 23.68 -3.97
N GLN A 107 20.95 23.97 -4.12
CA GLN A 107 21.47 24.68 -5.30
C GLN A 107 21.69 23.74 -6.49
N GLN A 108 22.29 22.57 -6.26
CA GLN A 108 22.61 21.60 -7.30
C GLN A 108 21.46 20.64 -7.60
N LYS A 109 20.43 20.60 -6.72
CA LYS A 109 19.29 19.67 -6.84
C LYS A 109 19.71 18.20 -6.88
N THR A 110 20.80 17.86 -6.21
CA THR A 110 21.35 16.51 -6.10
C THR A 110 21.28 16.01 -4.67
N PRO A 111 21.14 14.70 -4.45
CA PRO A 111 21.12 14.15 -3.10
C PRO A 111 22.52 14.20 -2.45
N VAL A 112 22.51 14.42 -1.14
CA VAL A 112 23.70 14.44 -0.29
C VAL A 112 23.54 13.33 0.76
N PHE A 113 24.63 12.64 1.06
CA PHE A 113 24.75 11.73 2.20
C PHE A 113 25.61 12.41 3.27
N LEU A 114 24.98 12.82 4.36
CA LEU A 114 25.64 13.42 5.52
C LEU A 114 25.87 12.34 6.57
N HIS A 115 27.14 11.95 6.75
CA HIS A 115 27.57 10.98 7.75
C HIS A 115 28.01 11.71 9.02
N MET A 116 27.26 11.52 10.10
CA MET A 116 27.57 12.10 11.43
C MET A 116 28.02 10.99 12.37
N ARG A 117 29.29 10.99 12.76
CA ARG A 117 29.80 10.09 13.80
C ARG A 117 29.38 10.60 15.16
N THR A 118 28.63 9.82 15.91
CA THR A 118 28.04 10.20 17.20
C THR A 118 28.12 9.05 18.22
N VAL A 119 27.43 9.16 19.33
CA VAL A 119 27.35 8.13 20.36
C VAL A 119 25.88 7.89 20.74
N ARG A 120 25.58 6.67 21.18
CA ARG A 120 24.29 6.33 21.78
C ARG A 120 24.43 6.29 23.29
N LEU A 121 23.78 7.24 24.00
CA LEU A 121 23.90 7.41 25.45
C LEU A 121 23.00 6.51 26.28
N LEU A 122 21.94 5.97 25.68
CA LEU A 122 20.96 5.14 26.36
C LEU A 122 20.78 3.82 25.62
N GLY A 123 20.16 2.83 26.25
CA GLY A 123 19.74 1.59 25.59
C GLY A 123 18.91 1.86 24.35
N HIS A 124 18.87 0.90 23.43
CA HIS A 124 18.14 1.02 22.15
C HIS A 124 16.64 1.27 22.36
N ALA A 125 16.04 0.64 23.37
CA ALA A 125 14.62 0.75 23.72
C ALA A 125 14.44 0.64 25.22
N GLY A 126 13.24 0.92 25.72
CA GLY A 126 12.96 0.88 27.16
C GLY A 126 13.18 -0.48 27.84
N SER A 127 13.22 -1.56 27.07
CA SER A 127 13.52 -2.91 27.56
C SER A 127 14.97 -3.34 27.34
N ASP A 128 15.80 -2.50 26.71
CA ASP A 128 17.20 -2.81 26.42
C ASP A 128 18.08 -2.54 27.64
N ILE A 129 18.72 -3.59 28.15
CA ILE A 129 19.63 -3.52 29.29
C ILE A 129 21.07 -3.51 28.77
N GLU A 130 21.63 -2.33 28.61
CA GLU A 130 22.94 -2.11 27.98
C GLU A 130 24.08 -2.85 28.68
N SER A 131 24.04 -2.99 30.02
CA SER A 131 25.03 -3.74 30.77
C SER A 131 25.04 -5.26 30.50
N SER A 132 24.08 -5.78 29.72
CA SER A 132 24.07 -7.19 29.30
C SER A 132 25.03 -7.48 28.12
N TYR A 133 25.48 -6.45 27.40
CA TYR A 133 26.37 -6.59 26.23
C TYR A 133 27.51 -5.55 26.17
N ARG A 134 27.58 -4.63 27.13
CA ARG A 134 28.67 -3.65 27.27
C ARG A 134 29.20 -3.64 28.69
N THR A 135 30.50 -3.44 28.85
CA THR A 135 31.11 -3.27 30.17
C THR A 135 30.79 -1.89 30.77
N ALA A 136 30.93 -1.76 32.08
CA ALA A 136 30.76 -0.47 32.76
C ALA A 136 31.74 0.59 32.23
N GLU A 137 32.97 0.21 31.92
CA GLU A 137 33.99 1.09 31.37
C GLU A 137 33.60 1.60 29.98
N GLU A 138 33.03 0.76 29.10
CA GLU A 138 32.56 1.16 27.77
C GLU A 138 31.36 2.13 27.87
N ILE A 139 30.45 1.89 28.80
CA ILE A 139 29.29 2.78 29.05
C ILE A 139 29.78 4.14 29.54
N LEU A 140 30.65 4.17 30.55
CA LEU A 140 31.23 5.43 31.10
C LEU A 140 32.02 6.19 30.05
N ALA A 141 32.79 5.50 29.22
CA ALA A 141 33.52 6.14 28.10
C ALA A 141 32.57 6.77 27.08
N THR A 142 31.41 6.15 26.81
CA THR A 142 30.39 6.71 25.93
C THR A 142 29.72 7.93 26.58
N GLU A 143 29.36 7.88 27.85
CA GLU A 143 28.78 8.99 28.60
C GLU A 143 29.73 10.21 28.68
N ALA A 144 31.04 9.96 28.78
CA ALA A 144 32.06 11.03 28.75
C ALA A 144 32.10 11.76 27.39
N ASN A 145 31.58 11.14 26.34
CA ASN A 145 31.44 11.69 24.99
C ASN A 145 30.04 12.26 24.70
N ASP A 146 29.25 12.57 25.72
CA ASP A 146 27.93 13.20 25.54
C ASP A 146 28.10 14.53 24.75
N PRO A 147 27.39 14.69 23.61
CA PRO A 147 27.42 15.93 22.82
C PRO A 147 27.05 17.18 23.61
N LEU A 148 26.26 17.08 24.68
CA LEU A 148 25.95 18.20 25.56
C LEU A 148 27.16 18.65 26.37
N LEU A 149 28.00 17.71 26.84
CA LEU A 149 29.26 18.04 27.54
C LEU A 149 30.26 18.74 26.60
N HIS A 150 30.38 18.25 25.36
CA HIS A 150 31.21 18.90 24.33
C HIS A 150 30.69 20.30 24.01
N SER A 151 29.37 20.49 23.84
CA SER A 151 28.75 21.79 23.62
C SER A 151 28.95 22.74 24.79
N ALA A 152 28.85 22.26 26.03
CA ALA A 152 29.12 23.05 27.23
C ALA A 152 30.56 23.54 27.28
N ARG A 153 31.53 22.67 26.91
CA ARG A 153 32.94 23.04 26.83
C ARG A 153 33.16 24.16 25.80
N ILE A 154 32.61 24.02 24.60
CA ILE A 154 32.72 25.03 23.53
C ILE A 154 32.17 26.38 24.03
N LEU A 155 31.03 26.42 24.72
CA LEU A 155 30.45 27.66 25.22
C LEU A 155 31.31 28.32 26.29
N ILE A 156 31.96 27.54 27.18
CA ILE A 156 32.85 28.06 28.23
C ILE A 156 34.13 28.59 27.59
N GLU A 157 34.77 27.84 26.69
CA GLU A 157 36.00 28.24 26.01
C GLU A 157 35.80 29.50 25.17
N ALA A 158 34.64 29.59 24.49
CA ALA A 158 34.24 30.77 23.73
C ALA A 158 33.79 31.97 24.62
N LYS A 159 33.74 31.79 25.95
CA LYS A 159 33.29 32.81 26.93
C LYS A 159 31.88 33.33 26.66
N VAL A 160 31.01 32.49 26.11
CA VAL A 160 29.59 32.78 25.84
C VAL A 160 28.77 32.57 27.10
N LEU A 161 29.02 31.46 27.83
CA LEU A 161 28.43 31.13 29.11
C LEU A 161 29.49 30.58 30.06
N ASN A 162 29.28 30.76 31.36
CA ASN A 162 30.06 30.08 32.38
C ASN A 162 29.39 28.80 32.87
N ALA A 163 30.11 27.98 33.65
CA ALA A 163 29.62 26.70 34.13
C ALA A 163 28.34 26.81 34.97
N GLN A 164 28.22 27.86 35.81
CA GLN A 164 27.02 28.06 36.64
C GLN A 164 25.77 28.36 35.80
N GLU A 165 25.93 29.20 34.76
CA GLU A 165 24.85 29.52 33.83
C GLU A 165 24.37 28.28 33.03
N ILE A 166 25.28 27.42 32.62
CA ILE A 166 24.98 26.19 31.93
C ILE A 166 24.20 25.23 32.85
N LEU A 167 24.67 25.01 34.06
CA LEU A 167 24.01 24.18 35.06
C LEU A 167 22.61 24.72 35.42
N ALA A 168 22.47 26.03 35.57
CA ALA A 168 21.18 26.66 35.82
C ALA A 168 20.19 26.44 34.69
N ARG A 169 20.63 26.57 33.42
CA ARG A 169 19.82 26.29 32.23
C ARG A 169 19.41 24.82 32.17
N TYR A 170 20.32 23.90 32.42
CA TYR A 170 20.05 22.48 32.46
C TYR A 170 18.98 22.13 33.52
N ALA A 171 19.15 22.66 34.76
CA ALA A 171 18.19 22.47 35.85
C ALA A 171 16.82 23.06 35.51
N ALA A 172 16.75 24.24 34.95
CA ALA A 172 15.49 24.87 34.54
C ALA A 172 14.78 24.08 33.44
N THR A 173 15.53 23.59 32.43
CA THR A 173 14.99 22.76 31.36
C THR A 173 14.44 21.44 31.91
N ARG A 174 15.18 20.78 32.81
CA ARG A 174 14.72 19.55 33.48
C ARG A 174 13.41 19.76 34.25
N THR A 175 13.31 20.86 35.00
CA THR A 175 12.09 21.23 35.74
C THR A 175 10.91 21.45 34.76
N ASN A 176 11.13 22.18 33.70
CA ASN A 176 10.09 22.44 32.70
C ASN A 176 9.60 21.15 32.02
N ILE A 177 10.52 20.24 31.65
CA ILE A 177 10.16 18.93 31.08
C ILE A 177 9.34 18.10 32.06
N ALA A 178 9.72 18.08 33.35
CA ALA A 178 8.94 17.38 34.39
C ALA A 178 7.52 17.93 34.49
N GLN A 179 7.34 19.26 34.49
CA GLN A 179 6.02 19.90 34.52
C GLN A 179 5.19 19.57 33.25
N LEU A 180 5.81 19.51 32.07
CA LEU A 180 5.12 19.11 30.84
C LEU A 180 4.72 17.64 30.87
N ALA A 181 5.57 16.75 31.41
CA ALA A 181 5.25 15.34 31.60
C ALA A 181 4.05 15.16 32.55
N GLU A 182 4.01 15.88 33.68
CA GLU A 182 2.84 15.85 34.60
C GLU A 182 1.55 16.28 33.88
N LYS A 183 1.59 17.31 33.04
CA LYS A 183 0.43 17.72 32.24
C LYS A 183 0.01 16.64 31.26
N ALA A 184 0.98 16.04 30.52
CA ALA A 184 0.70 14.98 29.55
C ALA A 184 0.09 13.72 30.19
N ILE A 185 0.48 13.39 31.43
CA ILE A 185 -0.12 12.26 32.16
C ILE A 185 -1.60 12.49 32.45
N GLN A 186 -2.04 13.75 32.60
CA GLN A 186 -3.43 14.12 32.89
C GLN A 186 -4.34 14.13 31.66
N GLU A 187 -3.77 14.07 30.46
CA GLU A 187 -4.57 14.02 29.23
C GLU A 187 -5.45 12.77 29.19
N PRO A 188 -6.66 12.86 28.59
CA PRO A 188 -7.57 11.73 28.48
C PRO A 188 -6.91 10.51 27.84
N LYS A 189 -7.22 9.34 28.38
CA LYS A 189 -6.74 8.05 27.83
C LYS A 189 -7.85 7.40 27.02
N LEU A 190 -7.47 6.63 25.99
CA LEU A 190 -8.41 5.79 25.26
C LEU A 190 -9.00 4.75 26.21
N ASN A 191 -10.31 4.61 26.23
CA ASN A 191 -11.03 3.78 27.21
C ASN A 191 -12.03 2.79 26.60
N SER A 192 -12.14 2.74 25.27
CA SER A 192 -13.01 1.82 24.54
C SER A 192 -12.39 1.32 23.25
N ALA A 193 -12.79 0.13 22.79
CA ALA A 193 -12.36 -0.42 21.51
C ALA A 193 -12.74 0.51 20.34
N SER A 194 -13.91 1.16 20.40
CA SER A 194 -14.35 2.09 19.37
C SER A 194 -13.45 3.33 19.27
N GLU A 195 -13.00 3.88 20.41
CA GLU A 195 -12.04 5.00 20.41
C GLU A 195 -10.68 4.58 19.86
N ILE A 196 -10.19 3.39 20.25
CA ILE A 196 -8.91 2.87 19.74
C ILE A 196 -8.97 2.68 18.23
N MET A 197 -10.07 2.13 17.71
CA MET A 197 -10.22 1.83 16.28
C MET A 197 -10.63 3.04 15.43
N ALA A 198 -11.09 4.13 16.04
CA ALA A 198 -11.64 5.27 15.31
C ALA A 198 -10.68 5.84 14.25
N SER A 199 -9.39 5.93 14.57
CA SER A 199 -8.37 6.49 13.68
C SER A 199 -7.84 5.53 12.62
N ILE A 200 -8.28 4.26 12.60
CA ILE A 200 -8.01 3.32 11.50
C ILE A 200 -8.66 3.84 10.20
N ILE A 201 -9.82 4.48 10.33
CA ILE A 201 -10.51 5.11 9.21
C ILE A 201 -10.12 6.59 9.17
N PRO A 202 -9.39 7.04 8.13
CA PRO A 202 -9.00 8.43 8.02
C PRO A 202 -10.19 9.38 8.00
N PRO A 203 -10.02 10.64 8.45
CA PRO A 203 -11.07 11.64 8.35
C PRO A 203 -11.38 11.95 6.88
N LYS A 204 -12.67 12.09 6.55
CA LYS A 204 -13.10 12.52 5.22
C LYS A 204 -12.70 13.97 4.99
N LEU A 205 -12.22 14.25 3.78
CA LEU A 205 -12.06 15.64 3.35
C LEU A 205 -13.43 16.23 3.00
N ASP A 206 -13.63 17.51 3.32
CA ASP A 206 -14.79 18.25 2.86
C ASP A 206 -14.89 18.18 1.33
N GLN A 207 -16.09 17.92 0.83
CA GLN A 207 -16.37 17.43 -0.51
C GLN A 207 -15.67 18.25 -1.61
N ILE A 208 -14.75 17.63 -2.31
CA ILE A 208 -14.43 18.00 -3.68
C ILE A 208 -15.44 17.25 -4.54
N GLU A 209 -16.43 17.96 -5.10
CA GLU A 209 -17.38 17.32 -6.00
C GLU A 209 -16.62 16.59 -7.13
N PRO A 210 -16.88 15.29 -7.33
CA PRO A 210 -16.34 14.62 -8.49
C PRO A 210 -16.94 15.31 -9.72
N LYS A 211 -16.13 15.82 -10.63
CA LYS A 211 -16.60 16.15 -11.96
C LYS A 211 -17.22 14.88 -12.51
N ASN A 212 -18.55 14.87 -12.61
CA ASN A 212 -19.28 13.80 -13.27
C ASN A 212 -18.76 13.69 -14.71
N LEU A 213 -17.87 12.74 -14.91
CA LEU A 213 -17.50 12.32 -16.26
C LEU A 213 -18.68 11.45 -16.74
N GLU A 214 -19.56 12.08 -17.52
CA GLU A 214 -20.60 11.33 -18.22
C GLU A 214 -19.95 10.22 -19.03
N LEU A 215 -20.42 9.02 -18.81
CA LEU A 215 -19.94 7.83 -19.46
C LEU A 215 -20.80 7.52 -20.67
N ASP A 216 -20.16 7.46 -21.81
CA ASP A 216 -20.72 6.71 -22.92
C ASP A 216 -20.42 5.21 -22.73
N PHE A 217 -21.36 4.49 -22.07
CA PHE A 217 -21.27 3.04 -21.92
C PHE A 217 -21.19 2.29 -23.26
N LYS A 218 -21.67 2.92 -24.35
CA LYS A 218 -21.51 2.35 -25.68
C LYS A 218 -20.04 2.30 -26.10
N ALA A 219 -19.22 3.21 -25.60
CA ALA A 219 -17.78 3.20 -25.86
C ALA A 219 -17.04 2.03 -25.19
N LEU A 220 -17.63 1.38 -24.19
CA LEU A 220 -17.06 0.18 -23.54
C LEU A 220 -17.50 -1.13 -24.22
N GLN A 221 -18.50 -1.07 -25.10
CA GLN A 221 -18.97 -2.28 -25.80
C GLN A 221 -17.83 -2.89 -26.62
N ASN A 222 -17.70 -4.20 -26.54
CA ASN A 222 -16.67 -4.99 -27.22
C ASN A 222 -15.22 -4.75 -26.76
N LEU A 223 -14.99 -3.97 -25.72
CA LEU A 223 -13.67 -3.85 -25.09
C LEU A 223 -13.41 -5.07 -24.19
N THR A 224 -12.14 -5.44 -24.08
CA THR A 224 -11.68 -6.41 -23.08
C THR A 224 -11.60 -5.74 -21.71
N MET A 225 -11.50 -6.52 -20.62
CA MET A 225 -11.34 -5.95 -19.27
C MET A 225 -10.12 -5.05 -19.19
N ALA A 226 -8.97 -5.45 -19.75
CA ALA A 226 -7.77 -4.62 -19.79
C ALA A 226 -8.00 -3.27 -20.48
N GLN A 227 -8.74 -3.28 -21.60
CA GLN A 227 -9.12 -2.04 -22.29
C GLN A 227 -10.10 -1.17 -21.50
N CYS A 228 -11.02 -1.78 -20.76
CA CYS A 228 -11.94 -1.05 -19.87
C CYS A 228 -11.17 -0.38 -18.72
N ILE A 229 -10.20 -1.07 -18.11
CA ILE A 229 -9.31 -0.49 -17.08
C ILE A 229 -8.50 0.66 -17.69
N ASN A 230 -7.88 0.45 -18.87
CA ASN A 230 -7.15 1.51 -19.58
C ASN A 230 -8.01 2.76 -19.79
N LYS A 231 -9.25 2.56 -20.26
CA LYS A 231 -10.19 3.68 -20.48
C LYS A 231 -10.56 4.39 -19.18
N SER A 232 -10.72 3.65 -18.08
CA SER A 232 -10.95 4.23 -16.75
C SER A 232 -9.75 5.09 -16.32
N LEU A 233 -8.52 4.57 -16.45
CA LEU A 233 -7.28 5.30 -16.13
C LEU A 233 -7.12 6.55 -17.00
N GLU A 234 -7.40 6.46 -18.30
CA GLU A 234 -7.38 7.60 -19.22
C GLU A 234 -8.32 8.72 -18.76
N ASN A 235 -9.55 8.37 -18.41
CA ASN A 235 -10.55 9.32 -17.95
C ASN A 235 -10.17 9.94 -16.59
N LEU A 236 -9.65 9.14 -15.67
CA LEU A 236 -9.16 9.60 -14.37
C LEU A 236 -7.98 10.57 -14.52
N LEU A 237 -6.99 10.27 -15.36
CA LEU A 237 -5.87 11.16 -15.66
C LEU A 237 -6.32 12.47 -16.32
N THR A 238 -7.37 12.43 -17.13
CA THR A 238 -7.95 13.63 -17.77
C THR A 238 -8.67 14.51 -16.75
N ALA A 239 -9.44 13.89 -15.85
CA ALA A 239 -10.24 14.61 -14.85
C ALA A 239 -9.39 15.19 -13.71
N HIS A 240 -8.33 14.47 -13.31
CA HIS A 240 -7.54 14.76 -12.13
C HIS A 240 -6.07 14.99 -12.49
N LYS A 241 -5.59 16.22 -12.30
CA LYS A 241 -4.21 16.59 -12.60
C LYS A 241 -3.20 16.04 -11.59
N ASP A 242 -3.65 15.69 -10.40
CA ASP A 242 -2.87 15.19 -9.27
C ASP A 242 -2.70 13.67 -9.24
N ILE A 243 -3.26 12.93 -10.19
CA ILE A 243 -3.06 11.47 -10.30
C ILE A 243 -1.75 11.17 -11.03
N VAL A 244 -0.97 10.21 -10.51
CA VAL A 244 0.18 9.61 -11.17
C VAL A 244 0.06 8.09 -11.18
N ILE A 245 0.49 7.45 -12.26
CA ILE A 245 0.50 5.99 -12.44
C ILE A 245 1.95 5.56 -12.65
N PHE A 246 2.42 4.59 -11.90
CA PHE A 246 3.78 4.12 -12.01
C PHE A 246 3.95 2.69 -11.49
N GLY A 247 5.06 2.08 -11.90
CA GLY A 247 5.42 0.71 -11.58
C GLY A 247 6.41 0.19 -12.62
N GLU A 248 6.60 -1.11 -12.66
CA GLU A 248 7.46 -1.76 -13.64
C GLU A 248 6.77 -1.87 -14.99
N ASP A 249 7.44 -1.47 -16.07
CA ASP A 249 6.89 -1.54 -17.44
C ASP A 249 5.60 -0.73 -17.70
N VAL A 250 5.18 0.10 -16.77
CA VAL A 250 3.91 0.87 -16.82
C VAL A 250 3.95 1.98 -17.87
N GLY A 251 5.14 2.53 -18.11
CA GLY A 251 5.35 3.70 -18.96
C GLY A 251 5.26 3.39 -20.46
N LYS A 252 6.42 3.39 -21.14
CA LYS A 252 6.47 3.24 -22.59
C LYS A 252 5.91 1.91 -23.10
N LYS A 253 6.16 0.82 -22.38
CA LYS A 253 5.66 -0.52 -22.74
C LYS A 253 4.15 -0.63 -22.58
N GLY A 254 3.58 0.06 -21.59
CA GLY A 254 2.13 0.05 -21.33
C GLY A 254 1.65 -1.11 -20.46
N GLY A 255 2.53 -1.65 -19.60
CA GLY A 255 2.27 -2.80 -18.73
C GLY A 255 2.44 -4.14 -19.44
N VAL A 256 2.55 -5.21 -18.65
CA VAL A 256 2.74 -6.59 -19.18
C VAL A 256 1.57 -7.01 -20.06
N TYR A 257 0.35 -6.59 -19.72
CA TYR A 257 -0.89 -6.94 -20.42
C TYR A 257 -1.52 -5.75 -21.16
N ASN A 258 -0.72 -4.72 -21.46
CA ASN A 258 -1.14 -3.49 -22.15
C ASN A 258 -2.24 -2.69 -21.41
N VAL A 259 -2.38 -2.85 -20.10
CA VAL A 259 -3.40 -2.15 -19.32
C VAL A 259 -3.16 -0.64 -19.30
N THR A 260 -1.89 -0.19 -19.35
CA THR A 260 -1.51 1.23 -19.37
C THR A 260 -1.02 1.70 -20.75
N ALA A 261 -1.26 0.91 -21.80
CA ALA A 261 -0.82 1.21 -23.16
C ALA A 261 -1.28 2.61 -23.63
N GLY A 262 -0.34 3.38 -24.18
CA GLY A 262 -0.60 4.72 -24.72
C GLY A 262 -0.74 5.84 -23.69
N LEU A 263 -0.90 5.54 -22.41
CA LEU A 263 -1.13 6.57 -21.38
C LEU A 263 0.08 7.48 -21.19
N GLN A 264 1.31 6.95 -21.20
CA GLN A 264 2.51 7.79 -21.09
C GLN A 264 2.65 8.75 -22.27
N SER A 265 2.39 8.30 -23.50
CA SER A 265 2.45 9.18 -24.69
C SER A 265 1.40 10.27 -24.67
N LYS A 266 0.24 10.01 -24.08
CA LYS A 266 -0.87 10.98 -23.96
C LYS A 266 -0.70 11.97 -22.82
N PHE A 267 -0.23 11.53 -21.64
CA PHE A 267 -0.20 12.35 -20.42
C PHE A 267 1.23 12.75 -20.00
N GLY A 268 2.25 12.20 -20.63
CA GLY A 268 3.65 12.49 -20.38
C GLY A 268 4.26 11.69 -19.24
N ILE A 269 5.60 11.64 -19.25
CA ILE A 269 6.41 10.89 -18.28
C ILE A 269 6.24 11.36 -16.83
N LYS A 270 5.80 12.59 -16.60
CA LYS A 270 5.53 13.10 -15.24
C LYS A 270 4.29 12.48 -14.60
N ARG A 271 3.39 11.94 -15.42
CA ARG A 271 2.11 11.40 -14.98
C ARG A 271 2.05 9.87 -15.05
N VAL A 272 2.76 9.28 -16.01
CA VAL A 272 2.83 7.82 -16.20
C VAL A 272 4.29 7.45 -16.45
N PHE A 273 4.91 6.70 -15.54
CA PHE A 273 6.34 6.44 -15.60
C PHE A 273 6.74 5.09 -15.02
N ASP A 274 7.89 4.61 -15.47
CA ASP A 274 8.51 3.39 -14.97
C ASP A 274 9.33 3.66 -13.71
N THR A 275 9.40 2.66 -12.83
CA THR A 275 10.27 2.63 -11.66
C THR A 275 11.40 1.61 -11.85
N LEU A 276 12.35 1.59 -10.91
CA LEU A 276 13.20 0.43 -10.74
C LEU A 276 12.37 -0.78 -10.29
N LEU A 277 12.87 -1.98 -10.57
CA LEU A 277 12.28 -3.25 -10.14
C LEU A 277 12.51 -3.42 -8.62
N ASP A 278 11.55 -2.96 -7.85
CA ASP A 278 11.50 -3.12 -6.39
C ASP A 278 10.15 -2.67 -5.84
N GLU A 279 9.32 -3.62 -5.45
CA GLU A 279 7.96 -3.34 -4.97
C GLU A 279 7.96 -2.53 -3.66
N GLN A 280 9.00 -2.67 -2.82
CA GLN A 280 9.16 -1.82 -1.62
C GLN A 280 9.33 -0.35 -2.02
N THR A 281 10.18 -0.07 -2.99
CA THR A 281 10.39 1.29 -3.52
C THR A 281 9.13 1.83 -4.20
N ILE A 282 8.39 0.99 -4.92
CA ILE A 282 7.12 1.38 -5.56
C ILE A 282 6.13 1.86 -4.49
N LEU A 283 5.83 1.05 -3.47
CA LEU A 283 4.89 1.44 -2.42
C LEU A 283 5.43 2.55 -1.51
N GLY A 284 6.73 2.54 -1.17
CA GLY A 284 7.36 3.63 -0.42
C GLY A 284 7.27 4.97 -1.15
N SER A 285 7.45 4.97 -2.48
CA SER A 285 7.26 6.16 -3.31
C SER A 285 5.79 6.62 -3.33
N ALA A 286 4.84 5.68 -3.34
CA ALA A 286 3.42 5.99 -3.26
C ALA A 286 3.07 6.70 -1.95
N ILE A 287 3.58 6.22 -0.81
CA ILE A 287 3.42 6.85 0.51
C ILE A 287 3.93 8.31 0.47
N GLY A 288 5.16 8.50 -0.03
CA GLY A 288 5.74 9.85 -0.15
C GLY A 288 4.97 10.79 -1.07
N LEU A 289 4.44 10.30 -2.18
CA LEU A 289 3.59 11.07 -3.10
C LEU A 289 2.26 11.46 -2.44
N ALA A 290 1.61 10.51 -1.76
CA ALA A 290 0.35 10.74 -1.05
C ALA A 290 0.47 11.85 0.00
N HIS A 291 1.53 11.83 0.81
CA HIS A 291 1.82 12.88 1.79
C HIS A 291 2.00 14.27 1.17
N ASN A 292 2.42 14.33 -0.09
CA ASN A 292 2.60 15.58 -0.81
C ASN A 292 1.36 16.00 -1.62
N GLY A 293 0.21 15.36 -1.40
CA GLY A 293 -1.06 15.71 -2.01
C GLY A 293 -1.20 15.26 -3.48
N ILE A 294 -0.37 14.32 -3.91
CA ILE A 294 -0.49 13.60 -5.18
C ILE A 294 -1.25 12.31 -4.90
N LEU A 295 -2.18 11.92 -5.75
CA LEU A 295 -2.82 10.62 -5.66
C LEU A 295 -2.04 9.59 -6.49
N PRO A 296 -1.28 8.70 -5.87
CA PRO A 296 -0.56 7.65 -6.57
C PRO A 296 -1.50 6.48 -6.92
N ILE A 297 -1.30 5.94 -8.12
CA ILE A 297 -1.85 4.66 -8.55
C ILE A 297 -0.65 3.75 -8.91
N PRO A 298 0.06 3.21 -7.89
CA PRO A 298 1.15 2.29 -8.12
C PRO A 298 0.64 0.95 -8.65
N GLU A 299 1.43 0.29 -9.51
CA GLU A 299 1.17 -1.06 -9.99
C GLU A 299 2.20 -2.02 -9.40
N ILE A 300 1.71 -3.08 -8.75
CA ILE A 300 2.47 -4.28 -8.43
C ILE A 300 2.15 -5.29 -9.53
N GLN A 301 3.18 -5.71 -10.26
CA GLN A 301 3.02 -6.41 -11.53
C GLN A 301 2.31 -7.76 -11.39
N PHE A 302 2.51 -8.47 -10.28
CA PHE A 302 1.82 -9.73 -9.97
C PHE A 302 1.54 -9.86 -8.46
N LEU A 303 0.42 -10.50 -8.13
CA LEU A 303 0.00 -10.71 -6.73
C LEU A 303 1.07 -11.46 -5.90
N ALA A 304 1.79 -12.41 -6.51
CA ALA A 304 2.88 -13.11 -5.84
C ALA A 304 4.00 -12.18 -5.35
N TYR A 305 4.19 -11.02 -5.99
CA TYR A 305 5.27 -10.08 -5.67
C TYR A 305 4.90 -9.09 -4.58
N VAL A 306 3.61 -8.98 -4.24
CA VAL A 306 3.15 -8.07 -3.17
C VAL A 306 3.82 -8.36 -1.83
N TYR A 307 4.23 -9.60 -1.61
CA TYR A 307 4.92 -9.99 -0.37
C TYR A 307 6.27 -9.30 -0.18
N ASN A 308 6.93 -8.87 -1.26
CA ASN A 308 8.14 -8.05 -1.15
C ASN A 308 7.83 -6.65 -0.59
N ALA A 309 6.61 -6.15 -0.74
CA ALA A 309 6.17 -4.82 -0.29
C ALA A 309 5.12 -4.88 0.84
N ILE A 310 4.89 -6.05 1.43
CA ILE A 310 3.85 -6.20 2.46
C ILE A 310 4.12 -5.33 3.68
N ASP A 311 5.39 -5.07 4.00
CA ASP A 311 5.76 -4.23 5.14
C ASP A 311 5.41 -2.76 4.90
N GLN A 312 5.63 -2.22 3.71
CA GLN A 312 5.21 -0.86 3.34
C GLN A 312 3.69 -0.72 3.39
N LEU A 313 2.96 -1.78 3.02
CA LEU A 313 1.51 -1.78 3.06
C LEU A 313 0.99 -1.85 4.51
N ARG A 314 1.45 -2.84 5.28
CA ARG A 314 1.02 -3.12 6.64
C ARG A 314 1.66 -2.17 7.65
N GLY A 315 2.96 -1.95 7.56
CA GLY A 315 3.76 -1.21 8.54
C GLY A 315 3.62 0.31 8.43
N GLU A 316 3.28 0.85 7.25
CA GLU A 316 3.25 2.29 7.01
C GLU A 316 1.94 2.77 6.38
N ALA A 317 1.56 2.24 5.22
CA ALA A 317 0.40 2.76 4.49
C ALA A 317 -0.88 2.65 5.30
N SER A 318 -1.14 1.51 5.95
CA SER A 318 -2.35 1.29 6.75
C SER A 318 -2.29 1.89 8.15
N THR A 319 -1.10 1.98 8.76
CA THR A 319 -0.97 2.39 10.18
C THR A 319 -0.82 3.87 10.40
N LEU A 320 -0.46 4.65 9.38
CA LEU A 320 -0.14 6.07 9.55
C LEU A 320 -1.31 6.88 10.13
N SER A 321 -2.52 6.67 9.62
CA SER A 321 -3.71 7.32 10.17
C SER A 321 -3.96 6.92 11.63
N PHE A 322 -3.78 5.65 11.95
CA PHE A 322 -3.95 5.13 13.30
C PHE A 322 -2.98 5.77 14.29
N PHE A 323 -1.66 5.70 14.03
CA PHE A 323 -0.64 6.23 14.94
C PHE A 323 -0.60 7.75 15.01
N SER A 324 -1.05 8.44 13.97
CA SER A 324 -1.14 9.91 13.95
C SER A 324 -2.48 10.46 14.40
N SER A 325 -3.40 9.60 14.88
CA SER A 325 -4.78 10.00 15.24
C SER A 325 -5.48 10.75 14.10
N GLY A 326 -5.30 10.30 12.86
CA GLY A 326 -5.88 10.88 11.65
C GLY A 326 -5.22 12.16 11.14
N GLN A 327 -4.10 12.61 11.73
CA GLN A 327 -3.38 13.81 11.27
C GLN A 327 -2.70 13.59 9.92
N TYR A 328 -2.24 12.37 9.66
CA TYR A 328 -1.60 11.99 8.41
C TYR A 328 -2.32 10.80 7.78
N THR A 329 -2.40 10.81 6.45
CA THR A 329 -3.10 9.79 5.67
C THR A 329 -2.28 9.38 4.46
N ASN A 330 -2.55 8.19 3.94
CA ASN A 330 -1.88 7.63 2.76
C ASN A 330 -2.89 7.28 1.64
N PRO A 331 -3.60 8.27 1.05
CA PRO A 331 -4.53 7.97 -0.02
C PRO A 331 -3.82 7.39 -1.25
N MET A 332 -4.20 6.18 -1.65
CA MET A 332 -3.64 5.53 -2.85
C MET A 332 -4.57 4.45 -3.39
N VAL A 333 -4.41 4.12 -4.67
CA VAL A 333 -5.04 2.96 -5.30
C VAL A 333 -3.95 2.05 -5.85
N ILE A 334 -3.70 0.95 -5.18
CA ILE A 334 -2.67 -0.03 -5.56
C ILE A 334 -3.30 -1.02 -6.53
N ARG A 335 -2.86 -1.02 -7.78
CA ARG A 335 -3.26 -2.00 -8.77
C ARG A 335 -2.40 -3.25 -8.64
N ILE A 336 -3.05 -4.41 -8.51
CA ILE A 336 -2.35 -5.70 -8.36
C ILE A 336 -2.98 -6.69 -9.32
N GLN A 337 -2.17 -7.28 -10.19
CA GLN A 337 -2.56 -8.29 -11.15
C GLN A 337 -2.47 -9.66 -10.49
N GLY A 338 -3.57 -10.40 -10.47
CA GLY A 338 -3.61 -11.71 -9.80
C GLY A 338 -4.90 -12.45 -10.08
N LEU A 339 -5.17 -13.45 -9.27
CA LEU A 339 -6.34 -14.31 -9.33
C LEU A 339 -6.52 -15.06 -10.65
N ALA A 340 -6.70 -16.35 -10.53
CA ALA A 340 -6.89 -17.31 -11.60
C ALA A 340 -5.69 -17.47 -12.54
N TYR A 341 -5.69 -18.58 -13.25
CA TYR A 341 -4.66 -18.99 -14.16
C TYR A 341 -4.91 -18.43 -15.56
N GLN A 342 -3.92 -17.75 -16.10
CA GLN A 342 -3.92 -17.40 -17.50
C GLN A 342 -3.33 -18.57 -18.32
N LYS A 343 -4.14 -19.13 -19.18
CA LYS A 343 -3.76 -20.28 -20.01
C LYS A 343 -2.47 -20.01 -20.80
N GLY A 344 -1.50 -20.90 -20.65
CA GLY A 344 -0.24 -20.88 -21.40
C GLY A 344 0.85 -19.97 -20.85
N PHE A 345 0.65 -19.36 -19.66
CA PHE A 345 1.64 -18.48 -19.07
C PHE A 345 1.88 -18.78 -17.58
N GLY A 346 3.15 -18.79 -17.17
CA GLY A 346 3.60 -18.50 -15.81
C GLY A 346 3.65 -19.66 -14.88
N GLY A 347 2.89 -20.10 -14.15
CA GLY A 347 2.93 -20.87 -12.89
C GLY A 347 2.72 -19.94 -11.71
N HIS A 348 3.06 -20.40 -10.51
CA HIS A 348 2.75 -19.72 -9.26
C HIS A 348 3.13 -18.23 -9.22
N PHE A 349 4.32 -17.86 -9.65
CA PHE A 349 4.79 -16.46 -9.54
C PHE A 349 4.04 -15.46 -10.43
N HIS A 350 3.28 -15.92 -11.41
CA HIS A 350 2.50 -15.06 -12.30
C HIS A 350 0.98 -15.29 -12.19
N ASN A 351 0.56 -16.31 -11.44
CA ASN A 351 -0.83 -16.71 -11.33
C ASN A 351 -1.25 -17.00 -9.88
N ASP A 352 -0.68 -16.30 -8.90
CA ASP A 352 -1.04 -16.51 -7.50
C ASP A 352 -2.48 -16.07 -7.23
N ASN A 353 -3.16 -16.84 -6.38
CA ASN A 353 -4.53 -16.63 -5.94
C ASN A 353 -4.64 -16.38 -4.42
N GLY A 354 -3.51 -16.21 -3.73
CA GLY A 354 -3.45 -16.00 -2.28
C GLY A 354 -3.46 -14.51 -1.91
N PHE A 355 -4.55 -14.02 -1.33
CA PHE A 355 -4.65 -12.64 -0.83
C PHE A 355 -5.19 -12.55 0.60
N ALA A 356 -5.20 -13.66 1.34
CA ALA A 356 -5.65 -13.71 2.73
C ALA A 356 -4.87 -12.74 3.62
N SER A 357 -3.54 -12.66 3.44
CA SER A 357 -2.64 -11.76 4.16
C SER A 357 -2.94 -10.27 3.93
N LEU A 358 -3.57 -9.92 2.82
CA LEU A 358 -3.98 -8.53 2.53
C LEU A 358 -5.30 -8.18 3.24
N ARG A 359 -6.18 -9.17 3.42
CA ARG A 359 -7.50 -8.97 4.03
C ARG A 359 -7.45 -8.73 5.53
N GLU A 360 -6.42 -9.24 6.21
CA GLU A 360 -6.26 -9.06 7.66
C GLU A 360 -5.72 -7.68 8.03
N ILE A 361 -5.16 -6.92 7.09
CA ILE A 361 -4.57 -5.61 7.38
C ILE A 361 -5.68 -4.60 7.68
N PRO A 362 -5.73 -4.02 8.90
CA PRO A 362 -6.77 -3.08 9.26
C PRO A 362 -6.77 -1.84 8.37
N GLY A 363 -7.97 -1.37 7.98
CA GLY A 363 -8.13 -0.15 7.20
C GLY A 363 -7.94 -0.29 5.68
N ILE A 364 -7.40 -1.40 5.19
CA ILE A 364 -7.24 -1.66 3.76
C ILE A 364 -8.60 -2.00 3.14
N ILE A 365 -8.86 -1.44 1.96
CA ILE A 365 -10.00 -1.80 1.13
C ILE A 365 -9.50 -2.66 -0.03
N ILE A 366 -10.21 -3.75 -0.37
CA ILE A 366 -9.90 -4.60 -1.52
C ILE A 366 -11.12 -4.65 -2.43
N ALA A 367 -10.96 -4.18 -3.67
CA ALA A 367 -11.93 -4.25 -4.74
C ALA A 367 -11.47 -5.26 -5.80
N CYS A 368 -12.39 -6.08 -6.34
CA CYS A 368 -12.09 -7.07 -7.37
C CYS A 368 -13.22 -7.10 -8.41
N PRO A 369 -12.98 -6.65 -9.65
CA PRO A 369 -13.97 -6.69 -10.71
C PRO A 369 -14.17 -8.11 -11.27
N SER A 370 -15.33 -8.38 -11.83
CA SER A 370 -15.67 -9.66 -12.47
C SER A 370 -15.97 -9.56 -13.97
N ASN A 371 -15.94 -8.34 -14.52
CA ASN A 371 -16.12 -8.04 -15.95
C ASN A 371 -15.57 -6.65 -16.30
N GLY A 372 -15.53 -6.30 -17.59
CA GLY A 372 -14.95 -5.04 -18.06
C GLY A 372 -15.66 -3.78 -17.54
N VAL A 373 -16.99 -3.79 -17.45
CA VAL A 373 -17.75 -2.63 -16.97
C VAL A 373 -17.61 -2.45 -15.48
N SER A 374 -17.66 -3.54 -14.70
CA SER A 374 -17.38 -3.48 -13.27
C SER A 374 -15.94 -3.00 -13.00
N ALA A 375 -14.97 -3.44 -13.81
CA ALA A 375 -13.59 -2.96 -13.70
C ALA A 375 -13.47 -1.44 -13.91
N TYR A 376 -14.16 -0.92 -14.92
CA TYR A 376 -14.19 0.52 -15.18
C TYR A 376 -14.81 1.31 -14.01
N ASN A 377 -15.97 0.89 -13.49
CA ASN A 377 -16.70 1.59 -12.44
C ASN A 377 -16.03 1.45 -11.06
N LEU A 378 -15.61 0.24 -10.69
CA LEU A 378 -14.92 -0.01 -9.42
C LEU A 378 -13.61 0.77 -9.30
N LEU A 379 -12.82 0.88 -10.37
CA LEU A 379 -11.58 1.66 -10.33
C LEU A 379 -11.85 3.15 -10.07
N ARG A 380 -12.92 3.70 -10.66
CA ARG A 380 -13.34 5.08 -10.38
C ARG A 380 -13.79 5.27 -8.93
N GLU A 381 -14.54 4.31 -8.41
CA GLU A 381 -14.94 4.33 -6.99
C GLU A 381 -13.74 4.17 -6.06
N CYS A 382 -12.77 3.33 -6.38
CA CYS A 382 -11.50 3.24 -5.64
C CYS A 382 -10.77 4.59 -5.59
N VAL A 383 -10.70 5.31 -6.70
CA VAL A 383 -10.10 6.64 -6.75
C VAL A 383 -10.92 7.66 -5.95
N ARG A 384 -12.26 7.60 -5.99
CA ARG A 384 -13.12 8.43 -5.13
C ARG A 384 -12.82 8.19 -3.66
N LEU A 385 -12.78 6.92 -3.23
CA LEU A 385 -12.47 6.54 -1.85
C LEU A 385 -11.09 7.05 -1.41
N ALA A 386 -10.07 6.88 -2.26
CA ALA A 386 -8.74 7.38 -1.96
C ALA A 386 -8.72 8.92 -1.86
N LYS A 387 -9.34 9.63 -2.79
CA LYS A 387 -9.33 11.11 -2.78
C LYS A 387 -10.18 11.73 -1.68
N GLN A 388 -11.42 11.29 -1.52
CA GLN A 388 -12.40 11.93 -0.63
C GLN A 388 -12.36 11.36 0.78
N GLU A 389 -12.14 10.04 0.90
CA GLU A 389 -12.14 9.34 2.18
C GLU A 389 -10.73 8.98 2.66
N GLN A 390 -9.69 9.45 1.92
CA GLN A 390 -8.28 9.28 2.25
C GLN A 390 -7.86 7.81 2.48
N ARG A 391 -8.49 6.89 1.73
CA ARG A 391 -8.33 5.45 1.93
C ARG A 391 -7.17 4.87 1.13
N VAL A 392 -6.58 3.81 1.68
CA VAL A 392 -5.68 2.90 0.97
C VAL A 392 -6.53 1.80 0.35
N VAL A 393 -6.53 1.71 -0.98
CA VAL A 393 -7.37 0.78 -1.73
C VAL A 393 -6.50 -0.12 -2.60
N ILE A 394 -6.73 -1.42 -2.52
CA ILE A 394 -6.18 -2.42 -3.45
C ILE A 394 -7.24 -2.68 -4.52
N PHE A 395 -6.87 -2.49 -5.78
CA PHE A 395 -7.66 -2.89 -6.93
C PHE A 395 -7.05 -4.17 -7.49
N LEU A 396 -7.63 -5.31 -7.12
CA LEU A 396 -7.16 -6.65 -7.48
C LEU A 396 -7.72 -7.05 -8.84
N GLU A 397 -6.85 -7.18 -9.83
CA GLU A 397 -7.20 -7.37 -11.24
C GLU A 397 -7.11 -8.85 -11.63
N PRO A 398 -8.24 -9.53 -11.94
CA PRO A 398 -8.20 -10.92 -12.38
C PRO A 398 -7.54 -11.07 -13.75
N ILE A 399 -6.33 -11.62 -13.81
CA ILE A 399 -5.55 -11.81 -15.04
C ILE A 399 -6.32 -12.65 -16.06
N ALA A 400 -7.02 -13.69 -15.62
CA ALA A 400 -7.82 -14.55 -16.48
C ALA A 400 -8.87 -13.81 -17.31
N LEU A 401 -9.32 -12.64 -16.85
CA LEU A 401 -10.35 -11.84 -17.49
C LEU A 401 -9.81 -10.71 -18.38
N TYR A 402 -8.53 -10.44 -18.37
CA TYR A 402 -7.97 -9.29 -19.10
C TYR A 402 -8.32 -9.26 -20.59
N PHE A 403 -8.37 -10.43 -21.25
CA PHE A 403 -8.69 -10.53 -22.67
C PHE A 403 -10.14 -10.98 -22.93
N VAL A 404 -10.93 -11.11 -21.88
CA VAL A 404 -12.33 -11.50 -22.02
C VAL A 404 -13.17 -10.29 -22.43
N LYS A 405 -14.00 -10.49 -23.45
CA LYS A 405 -15.07 -9.56 -23.87
C LYS A 405 -16.39 -10.13 -23.39
N ASP A 406 -16.93 -9.52 -22.36
CA ASP A 406 -18.16 -10.01 -21.74
C ASP A 406 -19.37 -9.21 -22.26
N ALA A 407 -20.09 -9.78 -23.23
CA ALA A 407 -21.25 -9.13 -23.84
C ALA A 407 -22.42 -8.92 -22.86
N TYR A 408 -22.53 -9.74 -21.81
CA TYR A 408 -23.62 -9.65 -20.81
C TYR A 408 -23.43 -8.46 -19.87
N ALA A 409 -22.22 -8.05 -19.62
CA ALA A 409 -21.90 -6.99 -18.69
C ALA A 409 -22.47 -5.60 -19.08
N TYR A 410 -22.76 -5.40 -20.36
CA TYR A 410 -23.10 -4.09 -20.89
C TYR A 410 -24.57 -3.70 -20.75
N VAL A 411 -25.48 -4.64 -20.54
CA VAL A 411 -26.93 -4.37 -20.50
C VAL A 411 -27.38 -3.93 -19.10
N GLU A 412 -26.85 -4.51 -18.04
CA GLU A 412 -27.23 -4.21 -16.66
C GLU A 412 -26.29 -3.25 -15.95
N ALA A 413 -25.02 -3.25 -16.30
CA ALA A 413 -23.99 -2.47 -15.62
C ALA A 413 -24.02 -0.95 -15.94
N ALA A 414 -24.75 -0.54 -16.96
CA ALA A 414 -25.00 0.89 -17.24
C ALA A 414 -25.75 1.60 -16.09
N ILE A 415 -26.38 0.83 -15.22
CA ILE A 415 -27.25 1.30 -14.13
C ILE A 415 -26.56 1.15 -12.75
N ASP A 416 -25.50 0.30 -12.65
CA ASP A 416 -24.84 0.00 -11.37
C ASP A 416 -23.51 0.74 -11.23
N PRO A 417 -23.42 1.79 -10.39
CA PRO A 417 -22.22 2.58 -10.21
C PRO A 417 -21.12 1.85 -9.43
N CYS A 418 -21.34 0.60 -8.97
CA CYS A 418 -20.42 -0.16 -8.11
C CYS A 418 -20.01 0.58 -6.83
N ASN A 419 -20.95 1.23 -6.17
CA ASN A 419 -20.69 1.99 -4.95
C ASN A 419 -19.95 1.16 -3.90
N PHE A 420 -19.17 1.86 -3.08
CA PHE A 420 -18.40 1.22 -2.01
C PHE A 420 -19.26 0.28 -1.16
N ASN A 421 -18.71 -0.90 -0.91
CA ASN A 421 -19.28 -1.93 -0.06
C ASN A 421 -20.66 -2.42 -0.48
N THR A 422 -21.01 -2.29 -1.78
CA THR A 422 -22.27 -2.77 -2.35
C THR A 422 -22.00 -3.92 -3.32
N PRO A 423 -22.41 -5.16 -3.01
CA PRO A 423 -22.28 -6.28 -3.93
C PRO A 423 -23.25 -6.14 -5.11
N GLY A 424 -22.89 -6.73 -6.26
CA GLY A 424 -23.75 -6.80 -7.42
C GLY A 424 -24.67 -8.03 -7.35
N ILE A 425 -25.97 -7.85 -7.66
CA ILE A 425 -26.93 -8.95 -7.68
C ILE A 425 -27.43 -9.15 -9.10
N GLU A 426 -27.20 -10.35 -9.65
CA GLU A 426 -27.76 -10.79 -10.92
C GLU A 426 -28.90 -11.78 -10.63
N SER A 427 -30.14 -11.25 -10.62
CA SER A 427 -31.34 -12.01 -10.24
C SER A 427 -31.93 -12.69 -11.45
N ASN A 428 -31.53 -13.94 -11.69
CA ASN A 428 -32.04 -14.76 -12.82
C ASN A 428 -32.98 -15.88 -12.40
N GLY A 429 -33.15 -16.14 -11.09
CA GLY A 429 -34.02 -17.22 -10.57
C GLY A 429 -33.94 -17.34 -9.06
N GLN A 430 -34.73 -18.29 -8.51
CA GLN A 430 -34.89 -18.51 -7.08
C GLN A 430 -34.55 -19.94 -6.60
N ASP A 431 -34.12 -20.83 -7.51
CA ASP A 431 -33.81 -22.21 -7.13
C ASP A 431 -32.60 -22.30 -6.18
N PHE A 432 -31.59 -21.41 -6.40
CA PHE A 432 -30.38 -21.30 -5.62
C PHE A 432 -29.67 -19.95 -5.87
N ILE A 433 -28.68 -19.62 -5.05
CA ILE A 433 -27.81 -18.48 -5.27
C ILE A 433 -26.32 -18.89 -5.20
N ILE A 434 -25.50 -18.33 -6.09
CA ILE A 434 -24.04 -18.43 -6.06
C ILE A 434 -23.48 -17.12 -5.52
N ILE A 435 -22.54 -17.20 -4.56
CA ILE A 435 -21.75 -16.06 -4.08
C ILE A 435 -20.35 -16.21 -4.65
N SER A 436 -19.83 -15.19 -5.32
CA SER A 436 -18.49 -15.24 -5.90
C SER A 436 -17.92 -13.83 -6.14
N TYR A 437 -16.73 -13.78 -6.72
CA TYR A 437 -16.02 -12.55 -7.12
C TYR A 437 -15.06 -12.86 -8.27
N GLY A 438 -14.53 -11.82 -8.93
CA GLY A 438 -13.48 -11.96 -9.92
C GLY A 438 -13.80 -12.99 -11.02
N ASN A 439 -12.83 -13.84 -11.33
CA ASN A 439 -13.02 -14.90 -12.33
C ASN A 439 -14.01 -15.98 -11.84
N GLY A 440 -14.12 -16.25 -10.53
CA GLY A 440 -15.13 -17.17 -9.98
C GLY A 440 -16.56 -16.73 -10.32
N ALA A 441 -16.85 -15.42 -10.31
CA ALA A 441 -18.14 -14.90 -10.75
C ALA A 441 -18.34 -15.08 -12.27
N HIS A 442 -17.28 -14.92 -13.08
CA HIS A 442 -17.32 -15.19 -14.51
C HIS A 442 -17.63 -16.68 -14.81
N LEU A 443 -16.95 -17.62 -14.14
CA LEU A 443 -17.21 -19.05 -14.24
C LEU A 443 -18.63 -19.38 -13.77
N SER A 444 -19.12 -18.73 -12.72
CA SER A 444 -20.47 -18.89 -12.19
C SER A 444 -21.55 -18.46 -13.20
N ARG A 445 -21.34 -17.38 -13.96
CA ARG A 445 -22.26 -16.99 -15.06
C ARG A 445 -22.35 -18.07 -16.14
N GLN A 446 -21.22 -18.67 -16.51
CA GLN A 446 -21.20 -19.78 -17.47
C GLN A 446 -21.93 -21.00 -16.92
N ALA A 447 -21.71 -21.36 -15.66
CA ALA A 447 -22.40 -22.46 -14.99
C ALA A 447 -23.93 -22.22 -14.92
N LEU A 448 -24.37 -21.01 -14.56
CA LEU A 448 -25.78 -20.62 -14.55
C LEU A 448 -26.45 -20.81 -15.93
N GLN A 449 -25.78 -20.37 -17.00
CA GLN A 449 -26.26 -20.56 -18.36
C GLN A 449 -26.38 -22.05 -18.71
N GLN A 450 -25.40 -22.87 -18.38
CA GLN A 450 -25.42 -24.31 -18.61
C GLN A 450 -26.53 -25.00 -17.78
N ILE A 451 -26.70 -24.66 -16.51
CA ILE A 451 -27.74 -25.20 -15.64
C ILE A 451 -29.14 -24.86 -16.17
N LYS A 452 -29.34 -23.62 -16.61
CA LYS A 452 -30.60 -23.17 -17.21
C LYS A 452 -30.95 -23.98 -18.47
N THR A 453 -29.99 -24.13 -19.39
CA THR A 453 -30.24 -24.80 -20.68
C THR A 453 -30.37 -26.31 -20.56
N THR A 454 -29.59 -26.95 -19.66
CA THR A 454 -29.52 -28.40 -19.56
C THR A 454 -30.52 -28.97 -18.55
N TYR A 455 -30.74 -28.28 -17.44
CA TYR A 455 -31.53 -28.80 -16.31
C TYR A 455 -32.83 -28.01 -16.05
N ASN A 456 -33.07 -26.95 -16.81
CA ASN A 456 -34.23 -26.05 -16.65
C ASN A 456 -34.36 -25.50 -15.21
N LYS A 457 -33.21 -25.15 -14.58
CA LYS A 457 -33.12 -24.53 -13.25
C LYS A 457 -32.57 -23.13 -13.36
N ASN A 458 -33.10 -22.23 -12.52
CA ASN A 458 -32.74 -20.83 -12.55
C ASN A 458 -32.18 -20.39 -11.19
N GLY A 459 -30.88 -20.02 -11.17
CA GLY A 459 -30.21 -19.48 -10.00
C GLY A 459 -29.88 -17.99 -10.16
N SER A 460 -29.46 -17.37 -9.07
CA SER A 460 -28.95 -16.01 -9.02
C SER A 460 -27.47 -15.99 -8.70
N LEU A 461 -26.78 -14.88 -9.01
CA LEU A 461 -25.37 -14.63 -8.68
C LEU A 461 -25.29 -13.38 -7.81
N LEU A 462 -24.55 -13.48 -6.70
CA LEU A 462 -24.09 -12.37 -5.89
C LEU A 462 -22.60 -12.18 -6.14
N ASP A 463 -22.25 -11.12 -6.86
CA ASP A 463 -20.86 -10.69 -7.11
C ASP A 463 -20.41 -9.78 -5.97
N LEU A 464 -19.46 -10.23 -5.15
CA LEU A 464 -19.01 -9.52 -3.95
C LEU A 464 -18.39 -8.16 -4.26
N ARG A 465 -17.60 -8.04 -5.33
CA ARG A 465 -16.87 -6.82 -5.74
C ARG A 465 -15.91 -6.26 -4.70
N TRP A 466 -16.34 -6.17 -3.44
CA TRP A 466 -15.56 -5.66 -2.31
C TRP A 466 -15.22 -6.81 -1.38
N LEU A 467 -13.93 -7.15 -1.29
CA LEU A 467 -13.43 -8.34 -0.59
C LEU A 467 -12.93 -8.01 0.82
N ALA A 468 -12.66 -6.73 1.09
CA ALA A 468 -12.38 -6.18 2.41
C ALA A 468 -12.75 -4.67 2.44
N PRO A 469 -13.57 -4.23 3.41
CA PRO A 469 -14.38 -5.08 4.30
C PRO A 469 -15.51 -5.78 3.54
N LEU A 470 -15.97 -6.93 4.04
CA LEU A 470 -17.16 -7.59 3.51
C LEU A 470 -18.42 -6.95 4.10
N ASN A 471 -19.39 -6.63 3.25
CA ASN A 471 -20.72 -6.19 3.69
C ASN A 471 -21.60 -7.40 4.03
N MET A 472 -21.43 -7.94 5.23
CA MET A 472 -22.18 -9.13 5.65
C MET A 472 -23.68 -8.88 5.74
N GLU A 473 -24.14 -7.70 6.06
CA GLU A 473 -25.56 -7.34 6.09
C GLU A 473 -26.18 -7.44 4.70
N ALA A 474 -25.52 -6.88 3.68
CA ALA A 474 -25.96 -6.98 2.29
C ALA A 474 -25.93 -8.45 1.79
N ILE A 475 -24.88 -9.20 2.14
CA ILE A 475 -24.77 -10.63 1.78
C ILE A 475 -25.92 -11.42 2.41
N ILE A 476 -26.17 -11.28 3.70
CA ILE A 476 -27.25 -11.94 4.43
C ILE A 476 -28.61 -11.58 3.82
N THR A 477 -28.85 -10.30 3.54
CA THR A 477 -30.08 -9.84 2.91
C THR A 477 -30.30 -10.47 1.54
N ALA A 478 -29.24 -10.54 0.73
CA ALA A 478 -29.32 -11.12 -0.62
C ALA A 478 -29.61 -12.62 -0.62
N ILE A 479 -29.06 -13.37 0.32
CA ILE A 479 -29.24 -14.83 0.37
C ILE A 479 -30.53 -15.29 1.11
N LYS A 480 -31.11 -14.42 1.93
CA LYS A 480 -32.28 -14.75 2.78
C LYS A 480 -33.45 -15.46 2.03
N PRO A 481 -33.76 -15.13 0.76
CA PRO A 481 -34.80 -15.80 0.02
C PRO A 481 -34.44 -17.24 -0.41
N PHE A 482 -33.16 -17.62 -0.35
CA PHE A 482 -32.68 -18.87 -0.93
C PHE A 482 -32.48 -19.96 0.12
N LYS A 483 -32.90 -21.18 -0.22
CA LYS A 483 -32.65 -22.37 0.62
C LYS A 483 -31.30 -23.01 0.33
N LYS A 484 -30.66 -22.67 -0.80
CA LYS A 484 -29.43 -23.30 -1.29
C LYS A 484 -28.46 -22.22 -1.72
N VAL A 485 -27.28 -22.22 -1.11
CA VAL A 485 -26.21 -21.20 -1.31
C VAL A 485 -24.91 -21.92 -1.65
N LEU A 486 -24.36 -21.66 -2.83
CA LEU A 486 -23.02 -22.11 -3.21
C LEU A 486 -22.05 -20.92 -3.14
N ILE A 487 -20.93 -21.08 -2.46
CA ILE A 487 -19.85 -20.08 -2.46
C ILE A 487 -18.73 -20.59 -3.37
N VAL A 488 -18.42 -19.82 -4.43
CA VAL A 488 -17.33 -20.12 -5.37
C VAL A 488 -16.21 -19.13 -5.12
N ASP A 489 -15.09 -19.63 -4.62
CA ASP A 489 -13.97 -18.85 -4.11
C ASP A 489 -12.67 -19.30 -4.81
N GLU A 490 -12.02 -18.41 -5.53
CA GLU A 490 -10.77 -18.71 -6.24
C GLU A 490 -9.56 -18.77 -5.32
N GLY A 491 -9.67 -18.26 -4.09
CA GLY A 491 -8.62 -18.34 -3.06
C GLY A 491 -8.34 -19.77 -2.66
N ARG A 492 -7.17 -20.01 -2.09
CA ARG A 492 -6.84 -21.28 -1.44
C ARG A 492 -7.87 -21.59 -0.37
N LYS A 493 -8.11 -22.87 -0.12
CA LYS A 493 -9.11 -23.36 0.83
C LYS A 493 -8.91 -22.75 2.23
N THR A 494 -7.66 -22.73 2.69
CA THR A 494 -7.29 -22.13 3.97
C THR A 494 -7.20 -20.60 3.88
N GLY A 495 -7.88 -19.89 4.78
CA GLY A 495 -7.90 -18.42 4.81
C GLY A 495 -8.78 -17.78 3.72
N SER A 496 -9.61 -18.58 3.06
CA SER A 496 -10.51 -18.11 1.99
C SER A 496 -11.61 -17.17 2.49
N ILE A 497 -12.16 -16.34 1.60
CA ILE A 497 -13.33 -15.49 1.90
C ILE A 497 -14.53 -16.34 2.31
N SER A 498 -14.69 -17.53 1.71
CA SER A 498 -15.77 -18.44 2.01
C SER A 498 -15.83 -18.86 3.49
N GLU A 499 -14.68 -18.99 4.17
CA GLU A 499 -14.64 -19.27 5.61
C GLU A 499 -15.25 -18.13 6.42
N THR A 500 -14.87 -16.89 6.11
CA THR A 500 -15.43 -15.70 6.77
C THR A 500 -16.93 -15.59 6.55
N ILE A 501 -17.42 -15.82 5.33
CA ILE A 501 -18.84 -15.76 4.99
C ILE A 501 -19.60 -16.84 5.78
N ILE A 502 -19.15 -18.09 5.74
CA ILE A 502 -19.82 -19.20 6.43
C ILE A 502 -19.89 -18.97 7.95
N ALA A 503 -18.79 -18.53 8.57
CA ALA A 503 -18.78 -18.21 9.99
C ALA A 503 -19.83 -17.15 10.35
N ASN A 504 -19.85 -16.03 9.61
CA ASN A 504 -20.81 -14.96 9.84
C ASN A 504 -22.26 -15.39 9.57
N LEU A 505 -22.51 -16.22 8.54
CA LEU A 505 -23.85 -16.75 8.29
C LEU A 505 -24.34 -17.63 9.44
N ASN A 506 -23.45 -18.46 10.01
CA ASN A 506 -23.77 -19.28 11.17
C ASN A 506 -24.13 -18.44 12.40
N ASP A 507 -23.48 -17.30 12.60
CA ASP A 507 -23.72 -16.41 13.75
C ASP A 507 -25.05 -15.63 13.63
N HIS A 508 -25.54 -15.39 12.39
CA HIS A 508 -26.65 -14.44 12.16
C HIS A 508 -27.92 -15.06 11.55
N LEU A 509 -27.89 -16.30 11.08
CA LEU A 509 -29.04 -16.95 10.45
C LEU A 509 -29.49 -18.18 11.20
N SER A 510 -30.81 -18.25 11.46
CA SER A 510 -31.51 -19.45 11.97
C SER A 510 -32.91 -19.53 11.34
N PRO A 511 -33.25 -20.58 10.60
CA PRO A 511 -32.37 -21.68 10.16
C PRO A 511 -31.35 -21.25 9.11
N LEU A 512 -30.24 -21.98 9.05
CA LEU A 512 -29.24 -21.82 7.97
C LEU A 512 -29.79 -22.43 6.65
N PRO A 513 -29.51 -21.81 5.50
CA PRO A 513 -29.72 -22.48 4.21
C PRO A 513 -28.74 -23.66 4.06
N HIS A 514 -28.97 -24.54 3.10
CA HIS A 514 -27.97 -25.53 2.72
C HIS A 514 -26.80 -24.82 2.03
N ILE A 515 -25.63 -24.77 2.68
CA ILE A 515 -24.44 -24.07 2.21
C ILE A 515 -23.40 -25.08 1.74
N ALA A 516 -22.88 -24.88 0.53
CA ALA A 516 -21.71 -25.58 0.01
C ALA A 516 -20.66 -24.56 -0.45
N ARG A 517 -19.39 -25.00 -0.56
CA ARG A 517 -18.33 -24.18 -1.13
C ARG A 517 -17.48 -24.95 -2.13
N ILE A 518 -16.94 -24.23 -3.09
CA ILE A 518 -15.87 -24.65 -4.00
C ILE A 518 -14.75 -23.65 -3.83
N THR A 519 -13.52 -24.14 -3.58
CA THR A 519 -12.31 -23.34 -3.41
C THR A 519 -11.21 -23.88 -4.31
N ALA A 520 -10.13 -23.13 -4.52
CA ALA A 520 -8.89 -23.73 -4.94
C ALA A 520 -8.33 -24.64 -3.84
N GLU A 521 -7.48 -25.59 -4.23
CA GLU A 521 -6.74 -26.40 -3.26
C GLU A 521 -5.60 -25.61 -2.60
N ASP A 522 -5.13 -26.06 -1.42
CA ASP A 522 -4.00 -25.45 -0.71
C ASP A 522 -2.67 -25.80 -1.39
N GLY A 523 -2.46 -25.27 -2.59
CA GLY A 523 -1.31 -25.55 -3.43
C GLY A 523 -0.82 -24.33 -4.18
N PHE A 524 0.32 -24.50 -4.85
CA PHE A 524 0.83 -23.52 -5.79
C PHE A 524 0.31 -23.81 -7.19
N VAL A 525 -0.10 -22.78 -7.92
CA VAL A 525 -0.59 -22.95 -9.30
C VAL A 525 0.53 -23.50 -10.19
N PRO A 526 0.42 -24.72 -10.73
CA PRO A 526 1.47 -25.33 -11.55
C PRO A 526 1.48 -24.79 -12.98
N LEU A 527 2.56 -25.09 -13.70
CA LEU A 527 2.69 -24.83 -15.13
C LEU A 527 1.79 -25.78 -15.96
N GLY A 528 1.50 -25.36 -17.19
CA GLY A 528 0.76 -26.16 -18.15
C GLY A 528 -0.69 -26.43 -17.73
N ASN A 529 -1.24 -27.57 -18.11
CA ASN A 529 -2.65 -27.91 -17.87
C ASN A 529 -2.93 -28.43 -16.44
N ALA A 530 -1.90 -28.66 -15.64
CA ALA A 530 -2.08 -29.22 -14.29
C ALA A 530 -2.83 -28.29 -13.32
N TRP A 531 -2.90 -26.98 -13.60
CA TRP A 531 -3.69 -26.03 -12.83
C TRP A 531 -5.17 -26.41 -12.71
N GLN A 532 -5.72 -27.14 -13.71
CA GLN A 532 -7.13 -27.57 -13.73
C GLN A 532 -7.50 -28.48 -12.55
N TYR A 533 -6.52 -29.15 -11.94
CA TYR A 533 -6.74 -30.04 -10.80
C TYR A 533 -6.86 -29.32 -9.46
N ILE A 534 -6.45 -28.05 -9.40
CA ILE A 534 -6.43 -27.29 -8.15
C ILE A 534 -7.29 -26.03 -8.16
N MET A 535 -7.73 -25.57 -9.33
CA MET A 535 -8.56 -24.36 -9.46
C MET A 535 -10.03 -24.72 -9.71
N PRO A 536 -10.99 -23.87 -9.27
CA PRO A 536 -12.41 -24.05 -9.58
C PRO A 536 -12.68 -24.07 -11.10
N SER A 537 -13.65 -24.91 -11.52
CA SER A 537 -14.10 -24.99 -12.91
C SER A 537 -15.61 -24.87 -13.03
N VAL A 538 -16.08 -24.58 -14.26
CA VAL A 538 -17.52 -24.53 -14.58
C VAL A 538 -18.17 -25.89 -14.30
N GLU A 539 -17.52 -27.00 -14.67
CA GLU A 539 -18.02 -28.35 -14.47
C GLU A 539 -18.23 -28.66 -12.99
N GLN A 540 -17.28 -28.30 -12.13
CA GLN A 540 -17.40 -28.48 -10.68
C GLN A 540 -18.58 -27.67 -10.12
N ILE A 541 -18.76 -26.41 -10.59
CA ILE A 541 -19.85 -25.54 -10.16
C ILE A 541 -21.21 -26.18 -10.55
N VAL A 542 -21.35 -26.61 -11.81
CA VAL A 542 -22.57 -27.27 -12.31
C VAL A 542 -22.86 -28.54 -11.52
N GLN A 543 -21.85 -29.40 -11.36
CA GLN A 543 -22.01 -30.65 -10.61
C GLN A 543 -22.48 -30.40 -9.18
N LYS A 544 -21.81 -29.46 -8.47
CA LYS A 544 -22.15 -29.15 -7.08
C LYS A 544 -23.58 -28.62 -6.93
N ILE A 545 -24.03 -27.73 -7.82
CA ILE A 545 -25.40 -27.23 -7.81
C ILE A 545 -26.40 -28.34 -8.04
N ILE A 546 -26.16 -29.25 -9.00
CA ILE A 546 -27.06 -30.37 -9.28
C ILE A 546 -27.12 -31.33 -8.09
N GLU A 547 -26.02 -31.60 -7.41
CA GLU A 547 -26.02 -32.36 -6.14
C GLU A 547 -26.90 -31.65 -5.09
N MET A 548 -26.70 -30.38 -4.83
CA MET A 548 -27.50 -29.59 -3.88
C MET A 548 -28.99 -29.54 -4.24
N LEU A 549 -29.34 -29.60 -5.52
CA LEU A 549 -30.75 -29.56 -5.96
C LEU A 549 -31.49 -30.91 -5.79
N LYS A 550 -30.77 -32.02 -5.62
CA LYS A 550 -31.34 -33.35 -5.35
C LYS A 550 -31.70 -33.54 -3.88
N ASP A 551 -30.95 -32.90 -2.98
CA ASP A 551 -31.21 -32.85 -1.52
C ASP A 551 -32.35 -31.86 -1.20
#